data_6a7f9331fbf7974fe66daa79c265f50a
#
_entry.id   6a7f9331fbf7974fe66daa79c265f50a
#
_cell.length_a   1.000
_cell.length_b   1.000
_cell.length_c   1.000
_cell.angle_alpha   90.00
_cell.angle_beta   90.00
_cell.angle_gamma   90.00
#
_symmetry.space_group_name_H-M   'P 1'
#
loop_
_entity.id
_entity.type
_entity.pdbx_description
1 polymer ?
#
loop_
_entity_poly.entity_id
_entity_poly.type
_entity_poly.pdbx_seq_one_letter_code
_entity_poly.pdbx_strand_id
1 'polypeptide(L)'
;MAETLKYVPLNRYVGMSGQKFTGNLYIACGISGASQHLKGIKDASTIVAINKNGNAPIFKNCDYGIVGDVEEILPLLTAALDSGEKLPAPPMVKMKRPTPPKPAPIGDRYVCSGCGYEYVPELGDEDGEIAPGTLFEQLPAEWVCPECAETKDQFVKA
;
A
#
# COMPACT_ATOMS: atom_id res chain seq x y z
N MET A 1 10.60 0.50 -17.34
CA MET A 1 11.54 -0.39 -18.06
C MET A 1 10.89 -1.73 -18.46
N ALA A 2 10.30 -2.50 -17.56
CA ALA A 2 9.64 -3.77 -17.91
C ALA A 2 8.50 -3.61 -18.94
N GLU A 3 7.76 -2.52 -18.88
CA GLU A 3 6.73 -2.13 -19.85
C GLU A 3 7.36 -1.77 -21.22
N THR A 4 8.44 -0.97 -21.22
CA THR A 4 9.14 -0.55 -22.42
C THR A 4 9.74 -1.75 -23.17
N LEU A 5 10.19 -2.76 -22.43
CA LEU A 5 10.72 -4.02 -22.95
C LEU A 5 9.64 -5.07 -23.23
N LYS A 6 8.35 -4.72 -23.01
CA LYS A 6 7.18 -5.60 -23.23
C LYS A 6 7.20 -6.92 -22.44
N TYR A 7 7.91 -6.97 -21.31
CA TYR A 7 7.88 -8.14 -20.42
C TYR A 7 6.54 -8.30 -19.70
N VAL A 8 5.80 -7.19 -19.51
CA VAL A 8 4.48 -7.18 -18.92
C VAL A 8 3.53 -6.28 -19.72
N PRO A 9 2.23 -6.59 -19.78
CA PRO A 9 1.26 -5.73 -20.44
C PRO A 9 1.07 -4.41 -19.68
N LEU A 10 0.63 -3.36 -20.39
CA LEU A 10 0.43 -2.00 -19.88
C LEU A 10 -0.45 -1.93 -18.63
N ASN A 11 -1.47 -2.79 -18.54
CA ASN A 11 -2.38 -2.85 -17.40
C ASN A 11 -1.75 -3.42 -16.11
N ARG A 12 -0.49 -3.86 -16.15
CA ARG A 12 0.28 -4.29 -14.99
C ARG A 12 1.21 -3.21 -14.44
N TYR A 13 1.20 -2.02 -15.03
CA TYR A 13 1.97 -0.90 -14.52
C TYR A 13 1.51 -0.50 -13.12
N VAL A 14 2.46 -0.42 -12.18
CA VAL A 14 2.22 0.02 -10.80
C VAL A 14 2.70 1.46 -10.64
N GLY A 15 1.83 2.35 -10.22
CA GLY A 15 2.19 3.76 -10.06
C GLY A 15 0.98 4.68 -9.94
N MET A 16 1.23 5.97 -10.02
CA MET A 16 0.21 7.01 -9.86
C MET A 16 -0.95 6.89 -10.84
N SER A 17 -0.65 6.56 -12.10
CA SER A 17 -1.64 6.40 -13.19
C SER A 17 -1.92 4.93 -13.54
N GLY A 18 -1.47 3.99 -12.72
CA GLY A 18 -1.62 2.55 -12.92
C GLY A 18 -2.24 1.87 -11.71
N GLN A 19 -1.93 0.60 -11.57
CA GLN A 19 -2.39 -0.21 -10.45
C GLN A 19 -1.85 0.32 -9.11
N LYS A 20 -2.65 0.23 -8.05
CA LYS A 20 -2.25 0.43 -6.67
C LYS A 20 -2.00 -0.92 -6.02
N PHE A 21 -0.95 -1.01 -5.24
CA PHE A 21 -0.64 -2.21 -4.48
C PHE A 21 -0.92 -1.97 -2.99
N THR A 22 -1.86 -2.75 -2.45
CA THR A 22 -2.31 -2.67 -1.04
C THR A 22 -2.04 -3.96 -0.26
N GLY A 23 -1.23 -4.87 -0.83
CA GLY A 23 -0.91 -6.16 -0.21
C GLY A 23 0.09 -6.06 0.94
N ASN A 24 0.31 -7.20 1.61
CA ASN A 24 1.13 -7.29 2.81
C ASN A 24 2.63 -7.11 2.55
N LEU A 25 3.14 -7.55 1.39
CA LEU A 25 4.56 -7.52 1.06
C LEU A 25 4.78 -7.07 -0.38
N TYR A 26 5.58 -6.05 -0.56
CA TYR A 26 6.06 -5.58 -1.86
C TYR A 26 7.58 -5.67 -1.92
N ILE A 27 8.12 -6.47 -2.85
CA ILE A 27 9.56 -6.60 -3.06
C ILE A 27 9.94 -5.79 -4.30
N ALA A 28 10.64 -4.68 -4.10
CA ALA A 28 11.10 -3.78 -5.16
C ALA A 28 12.49 -4.19 -5.66
N CYS A 29 12.53 -4.95 -6.75
CA CYS A 29 13.77 -5.43 -7.36
C CYS A 29 14.26 -4.46 -8.43
N GLY A 30 15.42 -3.84 -8.22
CA GLY A 30 16.02 -2.89 -9.16
C GLY A 30 15.24 -1.59 -9.37
N ILE A 31 14.24 -1.33 -8.54
CA ILE A 31 13.40 -0.13 -8.62
C ILE A 31 14.14 1.07 -8.05
N SER A 32 14.22 2.16 -8.81
CA SER A 32 14.87 3.41 -8.37
C SER A 32 14.05 4.18 -7.32
N GLY A 33 12.72 4.05 -7.34
CA GLY A 33 11.85 4.79 -6.45
C GLY A 33 11.43 6.15 -6.99
N ALA A 34 11.12 6.23 -8.29
CA ALA A 34 10.50 7.42 -8.88
C ALA A 34 9.17 7.72 -8.18
N SER A 35 8.86 9.02 -8.01
CA SER A 35 7.68 9.48 -7.25
C SER A 35 6.36 8.92 -7.76
N GLN A 36 6.24 8.71 -9.08
CA GLN A 36 5.06 8.11 -9.69
C GLN A 36 4.87 6.66 -9.26
N HIS A 37 5.97 5.88 -9.19
CA HIS A 37 5.94 4.49 -8.74
C HIS A 37 5.63 4.40 -7.24
N LEU A 38 6.28 5.23 -6.44
CA LEU A 38 6.08 5.25 -4.98
C LEU A 38 4.62 5.50 -4.58
N LYS A 39 3.89 6.34 -5.32
CA LYS A 39 2.46 6.56 -5.11
C LYS A 39 1.61 5.31 -5.36
N GLY A 40 2.10 4.37 -6.17
CA GLY A 40 1.41 3.10 -6.42
C GLY A 40 1.66 2.02 -5.38
N ILE A 41 2.66 2.17 -4.52
CA ILE A 41 3.06 1.16 -3.53
C ILE A 41 3.00 1.65 -2.08
N LYS A 42 2.60 2.90 -1.86
CA LYS A 42 2.62 3.56 -0.54
C LYS A 42 1.80 2.81 0.52
N ASP A 43 0.74 2.13 0.08
CA ASP A 43 -0.23 1.44 0.93
C ASP A 43 0.14 -0.04 1.18
N ALA A 44 1.28 -0.51 0.66
CA ALA A 44 1.84 -1.82 1.02
C ALA A 44 2.20 -1.87 2.51
N SER A 45 1.84 -2.96 3.21
CA SER A 45 2.15 -3.13 4.63
C SER A 45 3.65 -3.19 4.89
N THR A 46 4.39 -3.87 4.00
CA THR A 46 5.85 -3.98 4.06
C THR A 46 6.45 -3.80 2.68
N ILE A 47 7.45 -2.93 2.56
CA ILE A 47 8.23 -2.76 1.35
C ILE A 47 9.68 -3.18 1.61
N VAL A 48 10.14 -4.15 0.83
CA VAL A 48 11.55 -4.57 0.77
C VAL A 48 12.14 -4.03 -0.52
N ALA A 49 13.26 -3.32 -0.46
CA ALA A 49 13.93 -2.80 -1.63
C ALA A 49 15.28 -3.49 -1.84
N ILE A 50 15.54 -3.92 -3.08
CA ILE A 50 16.83 -4.46 -3.50
C ILE A 50 17.31 -3.60 -4.66
N ASN A 51 18.45 -2.93 -4.51
CA ASN A 51 19.03 -2.11 -5.56
C ASN A 51 20.55 -2.01 -5.38
N LYS A 52 21.29 -2.08 -6.50
CA LYS A 52 22.74 -1.92 -6.50
C LYS A 52 23.20 -0.50 -6.19
N ASN A 53 22.37 0.50 -6.46
CA ASN A 53 22.66 1.89 -6.09
C ASN A 53 22.14 2.18 -4.68
N GLY A 54 23.02 2.20 -3.69
CA GLY A 54 22.67 2.50 -2.29
C GLY A 54 22.07 3.89 -2.06
N ASN A 55 22.17 4.81 -3.02
CA ASN A 55 21.55 6.13 -2.97
C ASN A 55 20.19 6.20 -3.67
N ALA A 56 19.65 5.06 -4.14
CA ALA A 56 18.37 5.04 -4.82
C ALA A 56 17.23 5.56 -3.90
N PRO A 57 16.36 6.46 -4.41
CA PRO A 57 15.28 7.03 -3.60
C PRO A 57 14.33 6.02 -2.96
N ILE A 58 14.25 4.80 -3.51
CA ILE A 58 13.44 3.70 -2.94
C ILE A 58 13.84 3.39 -1.49
N PHE A 59 15.14 3.48 -1.14
CA PHE A 59 15.60 3.19 0.21
C PHE A 59 15.08 4.17 1.27
N LYS A 60 14.67 5.38 0.88
CA LYS A 60 14.01 6.33 1.78
C LYS A 60 12.51 6.01 1.98
N ASN A 61 11.97 5.07 1.19
CA ASN A 61 10.55 4.75 1.12
C ASN A 61 10.27 3.24 1.30
N CYS A 62 11.22 2.48 1.81
CA CYS A 62 11.08 1.06 2.14
C CYS A 62 11.24 0.82 3.65
N ASP A 63 10.78 -0.34 4.11
CA ASP A 63 10.97 -0.78 5.50
C ASP A 63 12.29 -1.50 5.65
N TYR A 64 12.68 -2.26 4.61
CA TYR A 64 13.93 -3.02 4.59
C TYR A 64 14.63 -2.79 3.25
N GLY A 65 15.92 -2.49 3.33
CA GLY A 65 16.75 -2.24 2.15
C GLY A 65 17.95 -3.19 2.07
N ILE A 66 18.17 -3.76 0.90
CA ILE A 66 19.36 -4.56 0.59
C ILE A 66 20.11 -3.87 -0.56
N VAL A 67 21.32 -3.41 -0.28
CA VAL A 67 22.19 -2.86 -1.32
C VAL A 67 22.96 -4.00 -1.97
N GLY A 68 22.64 -4.30 -3.24
CA GLY A 68 23.25 -5.40 -3.98
C GLY A 68 22.61 -5.59 -5.34
N ASP A 69 23.19 -6.47 -6.14
CA ASP A 69 22.63 -6.83 -7.42
C ASP A 69 21.45 -7.79 -7.25
N VAL A 70 20.36 -7.52 -7.95
CA VAL A 70 19.15 -8.33 -7.91
C VAL A 70 19.43 -9.76 -8.41
N GLU A 71 20.29 -9.91 -9.42
CA GLU A 71 20.64 -11.21 -10.01
C GLU A 71 21.42 -12.09 -9.02
N GLU A 72 22.16 -11.48 -8.09
CA GLU A 72 22.89 -12.19 -7.03
C GLU A 72 22.00 -12.44 -5.81
N ILE A 73 21.20 -11.46 -5.40
CA ILE A 73 20.41 -11.51 -4.16
C ILE A 73 19.20 -12.45 -4.29
N LEU A 74 18.48 -12.45 -5.42
CA LEU A 74 17.27 -13.25 -5.56
C LEU A 74 17.53 -14.77 -5.47
N PRO A 75 18.56 -15.34 -6.10
CA PRO A 75 18.86 -16.75 -5.93
C PRO A 75 19.19 -17.14 -4.48
N LEU A 76 19.93 -16.28 -3.78
CA LEU A 76 20.24 -16.49 -2.36
C LEU A 76 19.00 -16.43 -1.49
N LEU A 77 18.11 -15.48 -1.75
CA LEU A 77 16.84 -15.36 -1.03
C LEU A 77 15.95 -16.58 -1.29
N THR A 78 15.87 -17.04 -2.54
CA THR A 78 15.12 -18.25 -2.89
C THR A 78 15.66 -19.48 -2.18
N ALA A 79 16.98 -19.70 -2.24
CA ALA A 79 17.61 -20.83 -1.55
C ALA A 79 17.40 -20.80 -0.03
N ALA A 80 17.44 -19.62 0.58
CA ALA A 80 17.17 -19.44 2.01
C ALA A 80 15.72 -19.76 2.38
N LEU A 81 14.77 -19.40 1.52
CA LEU A 81 13.35 -19.72 1.73
C LEU A 81 13.07 -21.21 1.54
N ASP A 82 13.68 -21.84 0.55
CA ASP A 82 13.50 -23.26 0.27
C ASP A 82 14.13 -24.15 1.34
N SER A 83 15.24 -23.71 1.96
CA SER A 83 15.88 -24.46 3.05
C SER A 83 15.05 -24.53 4.32
N GLY A 84 14.06 -23.65 4.47
CA GLY A 84 13.26 -23.52 5.70
C GLY A 84 14.09 -23.16 6.93
N GLU A 85 15.38 -22.85 6.74
CA GLU A 85 16.27 -22.47 7.82
C GLU A 85 15.88 -21.09 8.34
N LYS A 86 15.61 -21.00 9.64
CA LYS A 86 15.35 -19.74 10.30
C LYS A 86 16.68 -18.98 10.41
N LEU A 87 17.03 -18.26 9.36
CA LEU A 87 18.23 -17.42 9.35
C LEU A 87 18.20 -16.48 10.55
N PRO A 88 19.32 -16.33 11.28
CA PRO A 88 19.44 -15.26 12.24
C PRO A 88 19.16 -13.96 11.50
N ALA A 89 18.19 -13.19 11.99
CA ALA A 89 17.84 -11.91 11.36
C ALA A 89 19.12 -11.10 11.17
N PRO A 90 19.54 -10.78 9.94
CA PRO A 90 20.66 -9.88 9.74
C PRO A 90 20.32 -8.56 10.48
N PRO A 91 21.31 -7.75 10.85
CA PRO A 91 21.06 -6.43 11.40
C PRO A 91 20.34 -5.60 10.31
N MET A 92 19.04 -5.80 10.20
CA MET A 92 18.21 -5.09 9.26
C MET A 92 18.06 -3.68 9.78
N VAL A 93 18.65 -2.72 9.09
CA VAL A 93 18.36 -1.33 9.32
C VAL A 93 16.93 -1.10 8.87
N LYS A 94 15.99 -1.10 9.82
CA LYS A 94 14.63 -0.63 9.57
C LYS A 94 14.73 0.82 9.13
N MET A 95 14.67 1.05 7.85
CA MET A 95 14.51 2.38 7.32
C MET A 95 13.07 2.80 7.64
N LYS A 96 12.93 3.76 8.57
CA LYS A 96 11.60 4.33 8.83
C LYS A 96 11.13 5.01 7.55
N ARG A 97 10.20 4.37 6.84
CA ARG A 97 9.37 5.13 5.90
C ARG A 97 8.78 6.31 6.68
N PRO A 98 8.78 7.53 6.12
CA PRO A 98 7.90 8.55 6.64
C PRO A 98 6.49 7.95 6.54
N THR A 99 5.97 7.45 7.64
CA THR A 99 4.54 7.14 7.73
C THR A 99 3.85 8.45 7.39
N PRO A 100 2.97 8.46 6.37
CA PRO A 100 2.09 9.61 6.22
C PRO A 100 1.48 9.84 7.61
N PRO A 101 1.44 11.08 8.11
CA PRO A 101 0.81 11.33 9.38
C PRO A 101 -0.58 10.69 9.31
N LYS A 102 -0.84 9.75 10.22
CA LYS A 102 -2.18 9.18 10.33
C LYS A 102 -3.09 10.40 10.49
N PRO A 103 -4.00 10.65 9.55
CA PRO A 103 -4.84 11.83 9.66
C PRO A 103 -5.44 11.82 11.06
N ALA A 104 -5.36 12.96 11.75
CA ALA A 104 -6.01 13.08 13.04
C ALA A 104 -7.49 12.71 12.85
N PRO A 105 -8.11 11.97 13.77
CA PRO A 105 -9.52 11.61 13.62
C PRO A 105 -10.35 12.88 13.44
N ILE A 106 -10.95 13.02 12.25
CA ILE A 106 -11.72 14.21 11.87
C ILE A 106 -13.14 14.11 12.41
N GLY A 107 -13.61 12.89 12.71
CA GLY A 107 -14.96 12.62 13.19
C GLY A 107 -15.14 11.21 13.73
N ASP A 108 -16.35 10.92 14.12
CA ASP A 108 -16.71 9.58 14.59
C ASP A 108 -16.77 8.61 13.41
N ARG A 109 -16.43 7.37 13.69
CA ARG A 109 -16.54 6.27 12.72
C ARG A 109 -17.88 5.59 12.87
N TYR A 110 -18.38 5.05 11.79
CA TYR A 110 -19.67 4.39 11.73
C TYR A 110 -19.54 3.03 11.05
N VAL A 111 -20.20 2.01 11.64
CA VAL A 111 -20.15 0.63 11.15
C VAL A 111 -21.52 0.21 10.64
N CYS A 112 -21.54 -0.35 9.42
CA CYS A 112 -22.75 -0.92 8.84
C CYS A 112 -23.19 -2.17 9.62
N SER A 113 -24.41 -2.19 10.12
CA SER A 113 -24.96 -3.33 10.85
C SER A 113 -25.19 -4.56 9.95
N GLY A 114 -25.33 -4.35 8.63
CA GLY A 114 -25.58 -5.43 7.67
C GLY A 114 -24.34 -6.23 7.32
N CYS A 115 -23.20 -5.57 7.03
CA CYS A 115 -21.98 -6.24 6.53
C CYS A 115 -20.72 -5.97 7.34
N GLY A 116 -20.77 -5.02 8.30
CA GLY A 116 -19.58 -4.64 9.09
C GLY A 116 -18.64 -3.66 8.39
N TYR A 117 -19.00 -3.10 7.23
CA TYR A 117 -18.24 -2.04 6.59
C TYR A 117 -18.10 -0.83 7.51
N GLU A 118 -16.87 -0.32 7.66
CA GLU A 118 -16.57 0.84 8.52
C GLU A 118 -16.38 2.09 7.64
N TYR A 119 -17.25 3.07 7.81
CA TYR A 119 -17.05 4.39 7.21
C TYR A 119 -16.05 5.19 8.05
N VAL A 120 -14.98 5.61 7.41
CA VAL A 120 -13.87 6.35 8.01
C VAL A 120 -13.80 7.75 7.37
N PRO A 121 -14.21 8.82 8.06
CA PRO A 121 -14.26 10.17 7.50
C PRO A 121 -12.95 10.64 6.85
N GLU A 122 -11.80 10.21 7.39
CA GLU A 122 -10.48 10.56 6.87
C GLU A 122 -10.21 10.01 5.46
N LEU A 123 -10.87 8.89 5.12
CA LEU A 123 -10.71 8.22 3.83
C LEU A 123 -11.78 8.64 2.82
N GLY A 124 -12.99 8.98 3.30
CA GLY A 124 -14.14 9.17 2.43
C GLY A 124 -14.62 7.84 1.83
N ASP A 125 -15.27 7.91 0.67
CA ASP A 125 -15.73 6.75 -0.09
C ASP A 125 -15.57 7.06 -1.58
N GLU A 126 -14.58 6.44 -2.24
CA GLU A 126 -14.29 6.67 -3.65
C GLU A 126 -15.42 6.14 -4.56
N ASP A 127 -16.06 5.03 -4.19
CA ASP A 127 -17.14 4.43 -4.97
C ASP A 127 -18.42 5.25 -4.89
N GLY A 128 -18.68 5.88 -3.74
CA GLY A 128 -19.78 6.80 -3.51
C GLY A 128 -19.46 8.27 -3.86
N GLU A 129 -18.31 8.55 -4.48
CA GLU A 129 -17.83 9.91 -4.82
C GLU A 129 -17.74 10.86 -3.59
N ILE A 130 -17.49 10.30 -2.42
CA ILE A 130 -17.35 11.04 -1.17
C ILE A 130 -15.89 11.41 -0.92
N ALA A 131 -15.61 12.71 -0.88
CA ALA A 131 -14.25 13.20 -0.66
C ALA A 131 -13.72 12.86 0.75
N PRO A 132 -12.42 12.56 0.90
CA PRO A 132 -11.75 12.46 2.19
C PRO A 132 -12.00 13.70 3.06
N GLY A 133 -12.30 13.51 4.33
CA GLY A 133 -12.63 14.58 5.27
C GLY A 133 -14.12 14.84 5.44
N THR A 134 -15.00 14.13 4.72
CA THR A 134 -16.46 14.26 4.87
C THR A 134 -16.92 13.52 6.11
N LEU A 135 -17.65 14.19 7.00
CA LEU A 135 -18.24 13.56 8.18
C LEU A 135 -19.43 12.68 7.78
N PHE A 136 -19.69 11.63 8.57
CA PHE A 136 -20.81 10.71 8.29
C PHE A 136 -22.16 11.43 8.21
N GLU A 137 -22.37 12.43 9.07
CA GLU A 137 -23.58 13.24 9.09
C GLU A 137 -23.75 14.09 7.81
N GLN A 138 -22.65 14.42 7.15
CA GLN A 138 -22.61 15.24 5.93
C GLN A 138 -22.77 14.42 4.64
N LEU A 139 -22.81 13.08 4.75
CA LEU A 139 -23.08 12.21 3.61
C LEU A 139 -24.46 12.51 3.02
N PRO A 140 -24.59 12.45 1.68
CA PRO A 140 -25.87 12.57 0.99
C PRO A 140 -26.91 11.60 1.58
N ALA A 141 -28.18 11.97 1.57
CA ALA A 141 -29.26 11.13 2.10
C ALA A 141 -29.43 9.82 1.29
N GLU A 142 -29.09 9.88 0.00
CA GLU A 142 -29.10 8.77 -0.95
C GLU A 142 -27.84 7.88 -0.88
N TRP A 143 -26.83 8.27 -0.06
CA TRP A 143 -25.64 7.45 0.08
C TRP A 143 -25.98 6.10 0.74
N VAL A 144 -25.43 5.04 0.19
CA VAL A 144 -25.59 3.67 0.67
C VAL A 144 -24.23 3.02 0.93
N CYS A 145 -24.23 1.97 1.71
CA CYS A 145 -23.04 1.17 1.97
C CYS A 145 -22.45 0.63 0.65
N PRO A 146 -21.17 0.89 0.34
CA PRO A 146 -20.55 0.40 -0.90
C PRO A 146 -20.45 -1.13 -0.98
N GLU A 147 -20.48 -1.83 0.17
CA GLU A 147 -20.34 -3.28 0.22
C GLU A 147 -21.70 -4.03 0.10
N CYS A 148 -22.77 -3.50 0.69
CA CYS A 148 -24.05 -4.22 0.76
C CYS A 148 -25.28 -3.40 0.37
N ALA A 149 -25.08 -2.15 -0.03
CA ALA A 149 -26.12 -1.21 -0.43
C ALA A 149 -27.17 -0.88 0.65
N GLU A 150 -26.87 -1.18 1.92
CA GLU A 150 -27.71 -0.76 3.04
C GLU A 150 -27.70 0.77 3.19
N THR A 151 -28.83 1.31 3.64
CA THR A 151 -28.99 2.74 3.82
C THR A 151 -28.24 3.26 5.03
N LYS A 152 -28.01 4.56 5.08
CA LYS A 152 -27.29 5.28 6.14
C LYS A 152 -27.85 4.97 7.55
N ASP A 153 -29.16 4.72 7.67
CA ASP A 153 -29.84 4.42 8.94
C ASP A 153 -29.40 3.10 9.59
N GLN A 154 -28.77 2.22 8.82
CA GLN A 154 -28.24 0.94 9.31
C GLN A 154 -26.82 1.05 9.86
N PHE A 155 -26.28 2.26 9.94
CA PHE A 155 -24.97 2.48 10.49
C PHE A 155 -25.04 2.88 11.96
N VAL A 156 -24.19 2.27 12.77
CA VAL A 156 -24.04 2.56 14.19
C VAL A 156 -22.66 3.17 14.45
N LYS A 157 -22.58 4.08 15.40
CA LYS A 157 -21.33 4.69 15.81
C LYS A 157 -20.42 3.63 16.43
N ALA A 158 -19.15 3.56 15.98
CA ALA A 158 -18.13 2.62 16.42
C ALA A 158 -17.60 2.96 17.82
#